data_8dcd3df2072d7be0e2a2e9a1f5138917
#
_entry.id   8dcd3df2072d7be0e2a2e9a1f5138917
#
_cell.length_a   1.000
_cell.length_b   1.000
_cell.length_c   1.000
_cell.angle_alpha   90.00
_cell.angle_beta   90.00
_cell.angle_gamma   90.00
#
_symmetry.space_group_name_H-M   'P 1'
#
loop_
_entity.id
_entity.type
_entity.pdbx_description
1 polymer ?
#
loop_
_entity_poly.entity_id
_entity_poly.type
_entity_poly.pdbx_seq_one_letter_code
_entity_poly.pdbx_strand_id
1 'polypeptide(L)'
;AETVPSSGEELHMLTAQQGIAMTVGGETANGCYSLDPYPDASADIIYYDYLTQECIRLSADANLGHDPASTAYIPSFKGGARCFVVGNYLYVIKNGQPYTDASVSGNDPTARIYSMALDGSDRKIQEYRSNMVFNWFGGVAGNGTDALFTIVSIVDPQKAEVKSALVKFGRNLSGYEILYEWNDDVVANLVGTCDDSFIATITSKSDPTKTEWISISQERVLRDNLLGDEKESNITSYTIYDGIMYYTKEKSAAVYRYDILHDVHLESLETDEYEDFLPSRTMISCEVRDSHLILYLANEALYKGTYASVDLDTMQIAPLNLYAKENGEDVFVGIFAEGEKDFLVRVGKFTRKRNDYGTDGTPFTYEQSFEDYVLIRKEDYWNSRPNYLRFKYYE
;
A
#
# COMPACT_ATOMS: atom_id res chain seq x y z
N ALA A 1 13.86 -24.33 -25.13
CA ALA A 1 12.99 -23.77 -24.11
C ALA A 1 11.58 -23.87 -24.62
N GLU A 2 10.76 -24.73 -24.03
CA GLU A 2 9.33 -24.80 -24.32
C GLU A 2 8.69 -23.63 -23.60
N THR A 3 8.07 -22.72 -24.37
CA THR A 3 7.19 -21.69 -23.84
C THR A 3 5.92 -22.38 -23.34
N VAL A 4 5.79 -22.52 -22.03
CA VAL A 4 4.54 -22.91 -21.39
C VAL A 4 3.53 -21.79 -21.68
N PRO A 5 2.32 -22.08 -22.21
CA PRO A 5 1.32 -21.05 -22.37
C PRO A 5 0.98 -20.47 -20.99
N SER A 6 1.16 -19.16 -20.82
CA SER A 6 0.72 -18.46 -19.62
C SER A 6 -0.79 -18.64 -19.49
N SER A 7 -1.28 -19.03 -18.35
CA SER A 7 -2.71 -19.09 -18.04
C SER A 7 -3.29 -17.70 -17.74
N GLY A 8 -2.67 -16.70 -18.29
CA GLY A 8 -3.15 -15.40 -18.74
C GLY A 8 -3.97 -14.53 -17.80
N GLU A 9 -3.84 -14.60 -16.49
CA GLU A 9 -4.31 -13.51 -15.62
C GLU A 9 -3.13 -12.56 -15.39
N GLU A 10 -3.16 -11.38 -15.99
CA GLU A 10 -2.18 -10.33 -15.75
C GLU A 10 -2.27 -9.87 -14.29
N LEU A 11 -1.17 -9.95 -13.56
CA LEU A 11 -1.12 -9.59 -12.15
C LEU A 11 -0.62 -8.16 -11.97
N HIS A 12 -1.32 -7.40 -11.15
CA HIS A 12 -0.96 -6.03 -10.82
C HIS A 12 -0.81 -5.86 -9.31
N MET A 13 0.24 -5.19 -8.87
CA MET A 13 0.32 -4.75 -7.48
C MET A 13 -0.72 -3.65 -7.25
N LEU A 14 -1.50 -3.82 -6.19
CA LEU A 14 -2.45 -2.81 -5.68
C LEU A 14 -1.83 -1.92 -4.61
N THR A 15 -0.61 -2.24 -4.21
CA THR A 15 0.19 -1.49 -3.25
C THR A 15 1.54 -1.17 -3.88
N ALA A 16 2.09 0.00 -3.59
CA ALA A 16 3.45 0.34 -3.96
C ALA A 16 4.34 0.38 -2.72
N GLN A 17 5.60 -0.02 -2.88
CA GLN A 17 6.58 0.11 -1.81
C GLN A 17 6.94 1.58 -1.61
N GLN A 18 6.84 2.05 -0.37
CA GLN A 18 7.23 3.39 0.04
C GLN A 18 8.10 3.27 1.29
N GLY A 19 9.40 3.34 1.12
CA GLY A 19 10.34 3.06 2.21
C GLY A 19 10.17 1.63 2.74
N ILE A 20 9.76 1.49 3.99
CA ILE A 20 9.54 0.20 4.67
C ILE A 20 8.07 -0.26 4.66
N ALA A 21 7.16 0.55 4.13
CA ALA A 21 5.73 0.29 4.14
C ALA A 21 5.16 0.22 2.72
N MET A 22 4.04 -0.47 2.58
CA MET A 22 3.25 -0.46 1.35
C MET A 22 2.17 0.62 1.43
N THR A 23 1.90 1.29 0.31
CA THR A 23 0.83 2.27 0.21
C THR A 23 -0.56 1.63 0.31
N VAL A 24 -1.56 2.46 0.55
CA VAL A 24 -2.97 2.04 0.52
C VAL A 24 -3.44 1.93 -0.94
N GLY A 25 -4.17 0.88 -1.28
CA GLY A 25 -4.48 0.49 -2.66
C GLY A 25 -5.91 0.76 -3.13
N GLY A 26 -6.58 1.82 -2.64
CA GLY A 26 -7.96 2.17 -3.04
C GLY A 26 -8.08 2.98 -4.34
N GLU A 27 -7.06 2.97 -5.19
CA GLU A 27 -6.92 3.83 -6.37
C GLU A 27 -7.84 3.41 -7.51
N THR A 28 -8.39 4.41 -8.22
CA THR A 28 -9.11 4.26 -9.48
C THR A 28 -8.71 5.38 -10.44
N ALA A 29 -9.07 5.26 -11.71
CA ALA A 29 -8.79 6.31 -12.69
C ALA A 29 -9.33 7.70 -12.29
N ASN A 30 -10.49 7.75 -11.61
CA ASN A 30 -11.21 8.99 -11.30
C ASN A 30 -11.46 9.21 -9.81
N GLY A 31 -10.72 8.53 -8.93
CA GLY A 31 -10.89 8.71 -7.49
C GLY A 31 -10.09 7.74 -6.64
N CYS A 32 -10.30 7.80 -5.33
CA CYS A 32 -9.62 6.91 -4.38
C CYS A 32 -10.56 6.54 -3.23
N TYR A 33 -10.67 5.24 -2.95
CA TYR A 33 -11.32 4.74 -1.74
C TYR A 33 -10.35 4.76 -0.57
N SER A 34 -10.83 5.20 0.57
CA SER A 34 -10.06 5.25 1.80
C SER A 34 -10.96 4.99 3.01
N LEU A 35 -10.40 5.00 4.18
CA LEU A 35 -11.10 4.86 5.45
C LEU A 35 -11.01 6.14 6.24
N ASP A 36 -12.16 6.60 6.73
CA ASP A 36 -12.27 7.73 7.65
C ASP A 36 -12.42 7.21 9.09
N PRO A 37 -11.35 7.19 9.90
CA PRO A 37 -11.35 6.57 11.21
C PRO A 37 -12.09 7.40 12.26
N TYR A 38 -12.67 6.70 13.25
CA TYR A 38 -13.32 7.26 14.42
C TYR A 38 -12.54 6.93 15.72
N PRO A 39 -12.77 7.65 16.82
CA PRO A 39 -12.04 7.46 18.07
C PRO A 39 -12.20 6.08 18.71
N ASP A 40 -13.30 5.38 18.45
CA ASP A 40 -13.57 4.00 18.90
C ASP A 40 -12.83 2.96 18.05
N ALA A 41 -12.00 3.42 17.11
CA ALA A 41 -11.29 2.63 16.12
C ALA A 41 -12.19 1.92 15.10
N SER A 42 -13.44 2.33 14.94
CA SER A 42 -14.25 2.03 13.76
C SER A 42 -13.92 3.00 12.62
N ALA A 43 -14.46 2.78 11.44
CA ALA A 43 -14.29 3.68 10.30
C ALA A 43 -15.50 3.67 9.37
N ASP A 44 -15.61 4.71 8.55
CA ASP A 44 -16.45 4.72 7.37
C ASP A 44 -15.58 4.58 6.11
N ILE A 45 -16.05 3.82 5.14
CA ILE A 45 -15.48 3.82 3.80
C ILE A 45 -15.86 5.13 3.13
N ILE A 46 -14.86 5.85 2.62
CA ILE A 46 -15.03 7.11 1.89
C ILE A 46 -14.46 7.00 0.49
N TYR A 47 -14.97 7.83 -0.41
CA TYR A 47 -14.48 7.96 -1.77
C TYR A 47 -14.16 9.43 -2.07
N TYR A 48 -12.93 9.69 -2.49
CA TYR A 48 -12.50 10.96 -3.05
C TYR A 48 -12.79 10.97 -4.55
N ASP A 49 -13.85 11.65 -4.96
CA ASP A 49 -14.23 11.78 -6.37
C ASP A 49 -13.44 12.93 -7.01
N TYR A 50 -12.56 12.60 -7.95
CA TYR A 50 -11.70 13.57 -8.62
C TYR A 50 -12.46 14.43 -9.63
N LEU A 51 -13.59 13.96 -10.16
CA LEU A 51 -14.39 14.68 -11.15
C LEU A 51 -15.25 15.78 -10.49
N THR A 52 -15.87 15.45 -9.37
CA THR A 52 -16.75 16.39 -8.64
C THR A 52 -16.01 17.17 -7.56
N GLN A 53 -14.80 16.72 -7.17
CA GLN A 53 -14.04 17.24 -6.03
C GLN A 53 -14.82 17.13 -4.71
N GLU A 54 -15.57 16.07 -4.56
CA GLU A 54 -16.28 15.74 -3.33
C GLU A 54 -15.66 14.51 -2.65
N CYS A 55 -15.52 14.58 -1.33
CA CYS A 55 -15.26 13.42 -0.51
C CYS A 55 -16.59 12.93 0.04
N ILE A 56 -17.01 11.74 -0.36
CA ILE A 56 -18.31 11.16 -0.03
C ILE A 56 -18.16 9.92 0.84
N ARG A 57 -19.13 9.71 1.74
CA ARG A 57 -19.26 8.45 2.48
C ARG A 57 -19.94 7.41 1.58
N LEU A 58 -19.38 6.22 1.50
CA LEU A 58 -19.89 5.13 0.66
C LEU A 58 -21.07 4.40 1.35
N SER A 59 -22.12 5.13 1.66
CA SER A 59 -23.34 4.61 2.30
C SER A 59 -24.50 4.57 1.32
N ALA A 60 -25.18 3.44 1.25
CA ALA A 60 -26.42 3.30 0.47
C ALA A 60 -27.57 4.17 1.04
N ASP A 61 -27.53 4.50 2.33
CA ASP A 61 -28.46 5.39 3.00
C ASP A 61 -27.71 6.56 3.63
N ALA A 62 -27.85 7.73 3.03
CA ALA A 62 -27.21 8.96 3.49
C ALA A 62 -27.64 9.40 4.92
N ASN A 63 -28.81 8.93 5.40
CA ASN A 63 -29.31 9.30 6.71
C ASN A 63 -28.69 8.49 7.86
N LEU A 64 -28.04 7.34 7.56
CA LEU A 64 -27.48 6.48 8.60
C LEU A 64 -26.24 7.07 9.28
N GLY A 65 -25.55 8.00 8.62
CA GLY A 65 -24.35 8.56 9.20
C GLY A 65 -23.31 7.50 9.50
N HIS A 66 -22.59 7.63 10.63
CA HIS A 66 -21.69 6.61 11.17
C HIS A 66 -22.48 5.62 12.03
N ASP A 67 -23.13 4.69 11.39
CA ASP A 67 -24.00 3.69 12.03
C ASP A 67 -23.59 2.29 11.62
N PRO A 68 -23.56 1.30 12.53
CA PRO A 68 -23.26 -0.09 12.21
C PRO A 68 -24.15 -0.72 11.11
N ALA A 69 -25.34 -0.18 10.88
CA ALA A 69 -26.23 -0.59 9.79
C ALA A 69 -25.83 0.01 8.42
N SER A 70 -24.95 1.02 8.40
CA SER A 70 -24.45 1.62 7.16
C SER A 70 -23.56 0.65 6.38
N THR A 71 -23.70 0.66 5.04
CA THR A 71 -22.81 -0.10 4.16
C THR A 71 -21.39 0.42 4.17
N ALA A 72 -21.18 1.67 4.57
CA ALA A 72 -19.85 2.26 4.72
C ALA A 72 -19.12 1.82 6.02
N TYR A 73 -19.87 1.38 7.03
CA TYR A 73 -19.32 1.12 8.36
C TYR A 73 -18.36 -0.08 8.39
N ILE A 74 -17.18 0.13 8.94
CA ILE A 74 -16.19 -0.91 9.28
C ILE A 74 -16.02 -0.91 10.80
N PRO A 75 -16.34 -2.02 11.49
CA PRO A 75 -16.17 -2.11 12.93
C PRO A 75 -14.70 -1.99 13.32
N SER A 76 -14.45 -1.76 14.60
CA SER A 76 -13.12 -1.54 15.17
C SER A 76 -12.00 -2.31 14.46
N PHE A 77 -10.97 -1.59 14.00
CA PHE A 77 -9.85 -2.13 13.23
C PHE A 77 -8.49 -1.80 13.87
N LYS A 78 -8.37 -1.91 15.17
CA LYS A 78 -7.12 -1.61 15.89
C LYS A 78 -5.88 -2.31 15.33
N GLY A 79 -6.05 -3.41 14.60
CA GLY A 79 -5.00 -4.06 13.81
C GLY A 79 -4.76 -3.45 12.44
N GLY A 80 -5.48 -2.38 12.08
CA GLY A 80 -5.43 -1.74 10.77
C GLY A 80 -6.42 -2.32 9.75
N ALA A 81 -6.84 -1.47 8.82
CA ALA A 81 -7.64 -1.87 7.66
C ALA A 81 -7.22 -1.07 6.42
N ARG A 82 -7.35 -1.65 5.24
CA ARG A 82 -6.95 -1.05 3.96
C ARG A 82 -7.98 -1.35 2.89
N CYS A 83 -8.19 -0.39 1.97
CA CYS A 83 -9.06 -0.52 0.80
C CYS A 83 -8.23 -0.95 -0.43
N PHE A 84 -8.83 -1.77 -1.31
CA PHE A 84 -8.24 -2.19 -2.58
C PHE A 84 -9.31 -2.25 -3.64
N VAL A 85 -9.00 -1.82 -4.86
CA VAL A 85 -9.89 -1.94 -6.01
C VAL A 85 -9.36 -2.99 -6.97
N VAL A 86 -10.20 -3.96 -7.32
CA VAL A 86 -9.91 -4.99 -8.32
C VAL A 86 -11.05 -5.02 -9.33
N GLY A 87 -10.78 -4.61 -10.55
CA GLY A 87 -11.81 -4.47 -11.57
C GLY A 87 -12.95 -3.54 -11.11
N ASN A 88 -14.16 -4.07 -11.01
CA ASN A 88 -15.34 -3.33 -10.56
C ASN A 88 -15.71 -3.58 -9.09
N TYR A 89 -14.76 -4.06 -8.29
CA TYR A 89 -15.01 -4.41 -6.88
C TYR A 89 -14.08 -3.69 -5.94
N LEU A 90 -14.66 -3.24 -4.83
CA LEU A 90 -13.96 -2.74 -3.68
C LEU A 90 -13.78 -3.85 -2.66
N TYR A 91 -12.55 -4.08 -2.23
CA TYR A 91 -12.20 -4.93 -1.12
C TYR A 91 -11.71 -4.08 0.06
N VAL A 92 -12.11 -4.47 1.27
CA VAL A 92 -11.52 -3.93 2.49
C VAL A 92 -10.95 -5.07 3.30
N ILE A 93 -9.67 -5.04 3.58
CA ILE A 93 -8.98 -6.00 4.44
C ILE A 93 -8.83 -5.37 5.82
N LYS A 94 -9.43 -5.99 6.83
CA LYS A 94 -9.22 -5.71 8.24
C LYS A 94 -8.27 -6.75 8.81
N ASN A 95 -7.15 -6.30 9.34
CA ASN A 95 -6.17 -7.18 9.97
C ASN A 95 -6.72 -7.86 11.22
N GLY A 96 -6.23 -9.07 11.49
CA GLY A 96 -6.54 -9.83 12.70
C GLY A 96 -5.38 -9.80 13.70
N GLN A 97 -5.70 -10.13 14.93
CA GLN A 97 -4.75 -10.30 16.04
C GLN A 97 -5.09 -11.58 16.81
N PRO A 98 -4.75 -12.77 16.30
CA PRO A 98 -5.29 -14.05 16.75
C PRO A 98 -4.92 -14.41 18.19
N TYR A 99 -3.89 -13.83 18.77
CA TYR A 99 -3.44 -14.13 20.13
C TYR A 99 -3.82 -13.07 21.17
N THR A 100 -4.58 -12.07 20.80
CA THR A 100 -5.06 -11.07 21.77
C THR A 100 -6.30 -11.61 22.50
N ASP A 101 -6.24 -11.58 23.81
CA ASP A 101 -7.40 -11.86 24.64
C ASP A 101 -8.50 -10.84 24.33
N ALA A 102 -9.61 -11.31 23.79
CA ALA A 102 -10.77 -10.49 23.46
C ALA A 102 -11.37 -9.77 24.70
N SER A 103 -10.99 -10.18 25.91
CA SER A 103 -11.40 -9.54 27.17
C SER A 103 -10.68 -8.22 27.42
N VAL A 104 -9.56 -7.93 26.73
CA VAL A 104 -8.87 -6.65 26.84
C VAL A 104 -9.58 -5.61 25.99
N SER A 105 -10.60 -5.00 26.56
CA SER A 105 -11.29 -3.76 26.17
C SER A 105 -11.29 -3.39 24.69
N GLY A 106 -12.36 -3.77 24.00
CA GLY A 106 -12.72 -3.18 22.70
C GLY A 106 -11.87 -3.57 21.49
N ASN A 107 -10.99 -4.57 21.59
CA ASN A 107 -10.27 -5.13 20.47
C ASN A 107 -11.08 -6.25 19.84
N ASP A 108 -11.44 -6.09 18.57
CA ASP A 108 -11.92 -7.19 17.75
C ASP A 108 -10.72 -7.86 17.06
N PRO A 109 -10.25 -9.03 17.53
CA PRO A 109 -9.08 -9.71 16.97
C PRO A 109 -9.38 -10.41 15.63
N THR A 110 -10.61 -10.36 15.16
CA THR A 110 -11.05 -11.10 13.98
C THR A 110 -10.54 -10.43 12.71
N ALA A 111 -9.76 -11.17 11.91
CA ALA A 111 -9.45 -10.76 10.56
C ALA A 111 -10.69 -10.84 9.68
N ARG A 112 -10.93 -9.84 8.83
CA ARG A 112 -12.06 -9.80 7.91
C ARG A 112 -11.66 -9.33 6.55
N ILE A 113 -12.33 -9.86 5.53
CA ILE A 113 -12.37 -9.27 4.20
C ILE A 113 -13.81 -8.89 3.91
N TYR A 114 -13.97 -7.69 3.38
CA TYR A 114 -15.21 -7.19 2.80
C TYR A 114 -15.02 -7.15 1.29
N SER A 115 -16.04 -7.50 0.52
CA SER A 115 -16.11 -7.33 -0.92
C SER A 115 -17.45 -6.68 -1.27
N MET A 116 -17.44 -5.69 -2.13
CA MET A 116 -18.64 -4.98 -2.55
C MET A 116 -18.45 -4.37 -3.95
N ALA A 117 -19.53 -3.97 -4.59
CA ALA A 117 -19.46 -3.13 -5.77
C ALA A 117 -18.85 -1.76 -5.42
N LEU A 118 -18.37 -1.02 -6.42
CA LEU A 118 -17.72 0.29 -6.21
C LEU A 118 -18.68 1.35 -5.63
N ASP A 119 -19.98 1.16 -5.76
CA ASP A 119 -21.02 2.02 -5.14
C ASP A 119 -21.38 1.61 -3.70
N GLY A 120 -20.70 0.62 -3.13
CA GLY A 120 -20.96 0.09 -1.80
C GLY A 120 -22.07 -0.96 -1.71
N SER A 121 -22.73 -1.27 -2.82
CA SER A 121 -23.76 -2.31 -2.87
C SER A 121 -23.18 -3.74 -2.90
N ASP A 122 -24.03 -4.73 -2.77
CA ASP A 122 -23.66 -6.18 -2.80
C ASP A 122 -22.55 -6.56 -1.81
N ARG A 123 -22.55 -5.94 -0.64
CA ARG A 123 -21.53 -6.14 0.40
C ARG A 123 -21.55 -7.55 0.95
N LYS A 124 -20.41 -8.21 0.90
CA LYS A 124 -20.13 -9.54 1.48
C LYS A 124 -19.03 -9.42 2.52
N ILE A 125 -19.07 -10.30 3.51
CA ILE A 125 -18.11 -10.32 4.62
C ILE A 125 -17.68 -11.74 4.86
N GLN A 126 -16.36 -11.95 4.96
CA GLN A 126 -15.79 -13.20 5.42
C GLN A 126 -14.92 -12.95 6.65
N GLU A 127 -15.16 -13.72 7.70
CA GLU A 127 -14.39 -13.69 8.93
C GLU A 127 -13.42 -14.86 9.02
N TYR A 128 -12.18 -14.58 9.48
CA TYR A 128 -11.12 -15.56 9.70
C TYR A 128 -10.72 -15.52 11.17
N ARG A 129 -11.49 -16.22 12.01
CA ARG A 129 -11.29 -16.21 13.46
C ARG A 129 -10.06 -17.02 13.84
N SER A 130 -9.15 -16.38 14.57
CA SER A 130 -7.99 -16.98 15.27
C SER A 130 -6.98 -17.78 14.42
N ASN A 131 -7.19 -17.93 13.12
CA ASN A 131 -6.31 -18.76 12.30
C ASN A 131 -5.65 -18.01 11.12
N MET A 132 -5.93 -16.72 10.93
CA MET A 132 -5.34 -15.92 9.86
C MET A 132 -5.00 -14.52 10.34
N VAL A 133 -3.82 -14.04 9.92
CA VAL A 133 -3.36 -12.66 10.12
C VAL A 133 -2.92 -12.09 8.78
N PHE A 134 -3.46 -10.94 8.41
CA PHE A 134 -2.96 -10.17 7.29
C PHE A 134 -1.77 -9.31 7.76
N ASN A 135 -0.70 -9.30 6.98
CA ASN A 135 0.43 -8.42 7.26
C ASN A 135 0.05 -6.98 6.87
N TRP A 136 0.10 -6.05 7.84
CA TRP A 136 -0.18 -4.63 7.58
C TRP A 136 0.76 -4.01 6.54
N PHE A 137 2.02 -4.41 6.56
CA PHE A 137 3.05 -3.91 5.64
C PHE A 137 3.20 -4.79 4.39
N GLY A 138 2.48 -5.89 4.29
CA GLY A 138 2.55 -6.80 3.16
C GLY A 138 1.87 -6.26 1.93
N GLY A 139 2.39 -6.63 0.76
CA GLY A 139 1.83 -6.30 -0.53
C GLY A 139 0.50 -7.02 -0.78
N VAL A 140 -0.29 -6.41 -1.63
CA VAL A 140 -1.55 -6.94 -2.14
C VAL A 140 -1.55 -6.78 -3.65
N ALA A 141 -1.91 -7.84 -4.37
CA ALA A 141 -2.03 -7.85 -5.82
C ALA A 141 -3.45 -8.21 -6.25
N GLY A 142 -3.79 -7.90 -7.48
CA GLY A 142 -5.06 -8.25 -8.11
C GLY A 142 -4.85 -8.79 -9.52
N ASN A 143 -5.85 -9.51 -10.05
CA ASN A 143 -5.86 -9.97 -11.44
C ASN A 143 -6.58 -9.00 -12.40
N GLY A 144 -6.86 -7.78 -11.96
CA GLY A 144 -7.58 -6.79 -12.75
C GLY A 144 -9.07 -7.06 -12.95
N THR A 145 -9.60 -8.21 -12.52
CA THR A 145 -11.01 -8.59 -12.70
C THR A 145 -11.78 -8.75 -11.39
N ASP A 146 -11.43 -9.74 -10.57
CA ASP A 146 -12.25 -10.10 -9.41
C ASP A 146 -11.48 -10.83 -8.29
N ALA A 147 -10.20 -11.09 -8.42
CA ALA A 147 -9.41 -11.81 -7.43
C ALA A 147 -8.32 -10.93 -6.82
N LEU A 148 -8.15 -11.08 -5.52
CA LEU A 148 -7.14 -10.42 -4.71
C LEU A 148 -6.17 -11.49 -4.17
N PHE A 149 -4.88 -11.14 -4.17
CA PHE A 149 -3.78 -12.01 -3.73
C PHE A 149 -2.95 -11.29 -2.67
N THR A 150 -2.57 -12.02 -1.64
CA THR A 150 -1.65 -11.52 -0.62
C THR A 150 -0.97 -12.66 0.12
N ILE A 151 0.08 -12.38 0.85
CA ILE A 151 0.68 -13.33 1.78
C ILE A 151 0.10 -13.09 3.17
N VAL A 152 -0.39 -14.15 3.78
CA VAL A 152 -0.97 -14.16 5.12
C VAL A 152 -0.17 -15.06 6.06
N SER A 153 -0.27 -14.83 7.35
CA SER A 153 0.15 -15.80 8.36
C SER A 153 -1.03 -16.68 8.75
N ILE A 154 -0.88 -17.99 8.56
CA ILE A 154 -1.84 -19.00 9.01
C ILE A 154 -1.36 -19.59 10.32
N VAL A 155 -2.23 -19.57 11.32
CA VAL A 155 -1.94 -19.99 12.68
C VAL A 155 -2.61 -21.31 12.96
N ASP A 156 -1.86 -22.33 13.38
CA ASP A 156 -2.39 -23.55 14.00
C ASP A 156 -2.30 -23.42 15.53
N PRO A 157 -3.41 -23.08 16.20
CA PRO A 157 -3.39 -22.87 17.65
C PRO A 157 -3.13 -24.16 18.46
N GLN A 158 -3.34 -25.34 17.87
CA GLN A 158 -3.08 -26.62 18.54
C GLN A 158 -1.60 -26.98 18.55
N LYS A 159 -0.86 -26.57 17.53
CA LYS A 159 0.58 -26.83 17.39
C LYS A 159 1.44 -25.63 17.74
N ALA A 160 0.84 -24.45 17.97
CA ALA A 160 1.56 -23.18 18.07
C ALA A 160 2.45 -22.87 16.85
N GLU A 161 2.09 -23.39 15.69
CA GLU A 161 2.78 -23.15 14.42
C GLU A 161 2.18 -21.93 13.72
N VAL A 162 3.04 -21.13 13.09
CA VAL A 162 2.65 -19.99 12.24
C VAL A 162 3.38 -20.12 10.92
N LYS A 163 2.62 -20.33 9.85
CA LYS A 163 3.14 -20.45 8.50
C LYS A 163 2.73 -19.27 7.64
N SER A 164 3.60 -18.87 6.72
CA SER A 164 3.25 -17.94 5.67
C SER A 164 2.60 -18.68 4.50
N ALA A 165 1.57 -18.09 3.90
CA ALA A 165 0.93 -18.65 2.71
C ALA A 165 0.54 -17.53 1.74
N LEU A 166 0.82 -17.75 0.46
CA LEU A 166 0.26 -16.96 -0.64
C LEU A 166 -1.16 -17.46 -0.89
N VAL A 167 -2.13 -16.56 -0.78
CA VAL A 167 -3.55 -16.90 -0.88
C VAL A 167 -4.27 -16.04 -1.92
N LYS A 168 -5.29 -16.64 -2.54
CA LYS A 168 -6.22 -16.00 -3.47
C LYS A 168 -7.59 -15.89 -2.80
N PHE A 169 -8.17 -14.71 -2.86
CA PHE A 169 -9.56 -14.44 -2.45
C PHE A 169 -10.36 -14.05 -3.69
N GLY A 170 -11.37 -14.83 -3.98
CA GLY A 170 -12.31 -14.48 -5.05
C GLY A 170 -13.42 -13.54 -4.57
N ARG A 171 -14.10 -12.91 -5.52
CA ARG A 171 -15.21 -11.96 -5.30
C ARG A 171 -16.29 -12.45 -4.32
N ASN A 172 -16.62 -13.72 -4.37
CA ASN A 172 -17.74 -14.27 -3.56
C ASN A 172 -17.36 -14.50 -2.10
N LEU A 173 -16.07 -14.40 -1.76
CA LEU A 173 -15.53 -14.64 -0.43
C LEU A 173 -15.99 -15.99 0.16
N SER A 174 -16.25 -17.01 -0.68
CA SER A 174 -16.68 -18.34 -0.24
C SER A 174 -15.57 -19.13 0.49
N GLY A 175 -14.43 -18.51 0.69
CA GLY A 175 -13.23 -19.06 1.27
C GLY A 175 -12.00 -18.40 0.66
N TYR A 176 -10.86 -19.05 0.80
CA TYR A 176 -9.63 -18.70 0.14
C TYR A 176 -8.95 -19.94 -0.44
N GLU A 177 -8.15 -19.72 -1.47
CA GLU A 177 -7.32 -20.75 -2.08
C GLU A 177 -5.87 -20.52 -1.66
N ILE A 178 -5.19 -21.54 -1.14
CA ILE A 178 -3.76 -21.50 -0.88
C ILE A 178 -3.06 -21.87 -2.18
N LEU A 179 -2.32 -20.92 -2.75
CA LEU A 179 -1.53 -21.12 -3.95
C LEU A 179 -0.15 -21.69 -3.61
N TYR A 180 0.43 -21.18 -2.53
CA TYR A 180 1.73 -21.64 -2.04
C TYR A 180 1.83 -21.48 -0.51
N GLU A 181 2.42 -22.44 0.17
CA GLU A 181 2.64 -22.42 1.62
C GLU A 181 4.12 -22.66 1.93
N TRP A 182 4.70 -21.80 2.75
CA TRP A 182 6.07 -21.96 3.25
C TRP A 182 6.09 -22.77 4.53
N ASN A 183 7.26 -23.33 4.84
CA ASN A 183 7.50 -23.98 6.12
C ASN A 183 7.39 -22.96 7.28
N ASP A 184 7.28 -23.46 8.48
CA ASP A 184 7.13 -22.66 9.70
C ASP A 184 8.41 -21.96 10.18
N ASP A 185 9.54 -22.20 9.54
CA ASP A 185 10.86 -21.60 9.82
C ASP A 185 11.12 -20.25 9.12
N VAL A 186 10.20 -19.82 8.25
CA VAL A 186 10.33 -18.57 7.50
C VAL A 186 9.13 -17.65 7.65
N VAL A 187 9.37 -16.37 7.36
CA VAL A 187 8.33 -15.34 7.15
C VAL A 187 8.43 -14.87 5.70
N ALA A 188 7.33 -14.91 4.98
CA ALA A 188 7.26 -14.42 3.61
C ALA A 188 6.42 -13.15 3.50
N ASN A 189 6.80 -12.26 2.57
CA ASN A 189 6.06 -11.05 2.24
C ASN A 189 5.94 -10.90 0.73
N LEU A 190 4.75 -10.55 0.25
CA LEU A 190 4.54 -10.16 -1.15
C LEU A 190 5.09 -8.75 -1.35
N VAL A 191 5.96 -8.59 -2.34
CA VAL A 191 6.68 -7.32 -2.57
C VAL A 191 6.54 -6.79 -3.99
N GLY A 192 6.06 -7.62 -4.92
CA GLY A 192 5.86 -7.20 -6.31
C GLY A 192 5.15 -8.25 -7.15
N THR A 193 4.90 -7.89 -8.39
CA THR A 193 4.46 -8.78 -9.47
C THR A 193 5.31 -8.52 -10.70
N CYS A 194 5.47 -9.55 -11.53
CA CYS A 194 6.15 -9.44 -12.81
C CYS A 194 5.45 -10.43 -13.75
N ASP A 195 4.78 -9.91 -14.79
CA ASP A 195 3.88 -10.68 -15.65
C ASP A 195 2.82 -11.47 -14.86
N ASP A 196 2.83 -12.80 -14.95
CA ASP A 196 1.93 -13.73 -14.26
C ASP A 196 2.55 -14.30 -12.97
N SER A 197 3.64 -13.71 -12.48
CA SER A 197 4.34 -14.16 -11.29
C SER A 197 4.30 -13.14 -10.14
N PHE A 198 4.36 -13.67 -8.92
CA PHE A 198 4.51 -12.90 -7.69
C PHE A 198 5.98 -12.84 -7.30
N ILE A 199 6.42 -11.68 -6.84
CA ILE A 199 7.74 -11.51 -6.25
C ILE A 199 7.57 -11.44 -4.73
N ALA A 200 8.28 -12.29 -4.02
CA ALA A 200 8.21 -12.35 -2.56
C ALA A 200 9.60 -12.32 -1.93
N THR A 201 9.67 -11.78 -0.72
CA THR A 201 10.82 -11.95 0.17
C THR A 201 10.54 -13.06 1.16
N ILE A 202 11.58 -13.85 1.47
CA ILE A 202 11.55 -14.90 2.48
C ILE A 202 12.64 -14.63 3.50
N THR A 203 12.25 -14.44 4.74
CA THR A 203 13.19 -14.17 5.84
C THR A 203 13.19 -15.33 6.82
N SER A 204 14.37 -15.87 7.15
CA SER A 204 14.49 -16.92 8.15
C SER A 204 14.14 -16.40 9.55
N LYS A 205 13.28 -17.15 10.29
CA LYS A 205 12.95 -16.81 11.69
C LYS A 205 14.14 -17.00 12.64
N SER A 206 15.05 -17.93 12.32
CA SER A 206 16.24 -18.20 13.11
C SER A 206 17.38 -17.22 12.85
N ASP A 207 17.40 -16.59 11.67
CA ASP A 207 18.40 -15.62 11.26
C ASP A 207 17.77 -14.51 10.42
N PRO A 208 17.20 -13.47 11.05
CA PRO A 208 16.51 -12.39 10.33
C PRO A 208 17.40 -11.58 9.38
N THR A 209 18.71 -11.80 9.39
CA THR A 209 19.65 -11.19 8.42
C THR A 209 19.70 -11.95 7.09
N LYS A 210 19.06 -13.12 7.03
CA LYS A 210 18.96 -13.92 5.80
C LYS A 210 17.58 -13.74 5.21
N THR A 211 17.51 -12.90 4.21
CA THR A 211 16.33 -12.73 3.38
C THR A 211 16.68 -13.08 1.95
N GLU A 212 15.80 -13.78 1.30
CA GLU A 212 15.91 -14.22 -0.09
C GLU A 212 14.76 -13.62 -0.89
N TRP A 213 15.03 -13.30 -2.15
CA TRP A 213 14.04 -12.84 -3.10
C TRP A 213 13.69 -13.97 -4.05
N ILE A 214 12.40 -14.23 -4.20
CA ILE A 214 11.92 -15.33 -5.03
C ILE A 214 10.84 -14.87 -5.99
N SER A 215 10.73 -15.55 -7.13
CA SER A 215 9.59 -15.45 -8.04
C SER A 215 8.75 -16.71 -7.96
N ILE A 216 7.43 -16.54 -7.85
CA ILE A 216 6.47 -17.62 -7.63
C ILE A 216 5.34 -17.48 -8.67
N SER A 217 5.01 -18.55 -9.39
CA SER A 217 3.74 -18.65 -10.09
C SER A 217 2.63 -19.11 -9.13
N GLN A 218 1.41 -19.22 -9.62
CA GLN A 218 0.29 -19.75 -8.83
C GLN A 218 0.49 -21.20 -8.36
N GLU A 219 1.46 -21.94 -8.89
CA GLU A 219 1.63 -23.37 -8.60
C GLU A 219 3.01 -23.72 -8.01
N ARG A 220 4.04 -22.90 -8.25
CA ARG A 220 5.42 -23.25 -7.86
C ARG A 220 6.34 -22.04 -7.79
N VAL A 221 7.45 -22.20 -7.06
CA VAL A 221 8.59 -21.29 -7.15
C VAL A 221 9.20 -21.40 -8.55
N LEU A 222 9.31 -20.27 -9.24
CA LEU A 222 9.93 -20.19 -10.57
C LEU A 222 11.44 -19.97 -10.46
N ARG A 223 11.83 -19.09 -9.52
CA ARG A 223 13.22 -18.77 -9.19
C ARG A 223 13.37 -18.59 -7.70
N ASP A 224 14.43 -19.17 -7.17
CA ASP A 224 14.89 -19.05 -5.80
C ASP A 224 16.10 -18.13 -5.74
N ASN A 225 16.34 -17.14 -5.32
CA ASN A 225 17.54 -16.29 -5.33
C ASN A 225 17.59 -15.29 -6.50
N LEU A 226 16.52 -14.51 -6.66
CA LEU A 226 16.61 -13.28 -7.44
C LEU A 226 17.70 -12.39 -6.85
N LEU A 227 18.32 -11.53 -7.68
CA LEU A 227 19.45 -10.68 -7.31
C LEU A 227 20.78 -11.42 -7.10
N GLY A 228 20.83 -12.76 -7.18
CA GLY A 228 22.06 -13.54 -7.10
C GLY A 228 22.81 -13.36 -5.77
N ASP A 229 24.11 -13.00 -5.86
CA ASP A 229 24.97 -12.81 -4.69
C ASP A 229 24.77 -11.47 -3.95
N GLU A 230 23.88 -10.61 -4.44
CA GLU A 230 23.52 -9.37 -3.76
C GLU A 230 22.82 -9.70 -2.45
N LYS A 231 23.52 -9.51 -1.34
CA LYS A 231 22.97 -9.74 -0.01
C LYS A 231 21.98 -8.64 0.32
N GLU A 232 20.74 -9.00 0.54
CA GLU A 232 19.65 -8.11 0.89
C GLU A 232 19.91 -7.26 2.14
N SER A 233 20.79 -7.70 3.03
CA SER A 233 21.16 -6.95 4.24
C SER A 233 21.64 -5.51 3.98
N ASN A 234 21.85 -5.13 2.72
CA ASN A 234 22.24 -3.79 2.31
C ASN A 234 21.15 -3.02 1.57
N ILE A 235 20.04 -3.68 1.20
CA ILE A 235 18.92 -2.99 0.52
C ILE A 235 18.12 -2.19 1.55
N THR A 236 18.02 -0.88 1.33
CA THR A 236 17.31 0.03 2.23
C THR A 236 15.90 0.38 1.74
N SER A 237 15.69 0.35 0.44
CA SER A 237 14.39 0.56 -0.18
C SER A 237 14.35 -0.08 -1.56
N TYR A 238 13.16 -0.44 -2.02
CA TYR A 238 12.96 -1.00 -3.36
C TYR A 238 11.56 -0.66 -3.88
N THR A 239 11.43 -0.75 -5.19
CA THR A 239 10.13 -0.71 -5.91
C THR A 239 10.26 -1.54 -7.17
N ILE A 240 9.16 -2.17 -7.61
CA ILE A 240 9.13 -2.96 -8.84
C ILE A 240 8.14 -2.28 -9.79
N TYR A 241 8.61 -2.00 -10.99
CA TYR A 241 7.84 -1.37 -12.03
C TYR A 241 8.26 -1.90 -13.40
N ASP A 242 7.30 -2.34 -14.19
CA ASP A 242 7.49 -2.88 -15.55
C ASP A 242 8.59 -3.96 -15.63
N GLY A 243 8.54 -4.94 -14.72
CA GLY A 243 9.51 -6.03 -14.64
C GLY A 243 10.91 -5.64 -14.16
N ILE A 244 11.16 -4.37 -13.87
CA ILE A 244 12.42 -3.87 -13.34
C ILE A 244 12.29 -3.60 -11.84
N MET A 245 13.18 -4.15 -11.06
CA MET A 245 13.34 -3.79 -9.66
C MET A 245 14.36 -2.64 -9.55
N TYR A 246 13.90 -1.51 -9.01
CA TYR A 246 14.73 -0.38 -8.60
C TYR A 246 14.98 -0.50 -7.11
N TYR A 247 16.23 -0.42 -6.68
CA TYR A 247 16.54 -0.55 -5.25
C TYR A 247 17.74 0.29 -4.84
N THR A 248 17.78 0.63 -3.57
CA THR A 248 18.84 1.44 -2.96
C THR A 248 19.60 0.61 -1.94
N LYS A 249 20.86 0.94 -1.72
CA LYS A 249 21.73 0.28 -0.73
C LYS A 249 22.17 1.27 0.34
N GLU A 250 22.46 0.75 1.52
CA GLU A 250 23.00 1.55 2.61
C GLU A 250 24.29 2.27 2.18
N LYS A 251 24.37 3.57 2.49
CA LYS A 251 25.55 4.42 2.18
C LYS A 251 25.90 4.56 0.70
N SER A 252 24.93 4.32 -0.18
CA SER A 252 25.09 4.52 -1.62
C SER A 252 24.23 5.69 -2.10
N ALA A 253 24.76 6.46 -3.05
CA ALA A 253 24.03 7.51 -3.77
C ALA A 253 23.45 7.02 -5.11
N ALA A 254 23.52 5.71 -5.39
CA ALA A 254 23.04 5.12 -6.63
C ALA A 254 21.71 4.42 -6.46
N VAL A 255 20.90 4.39 -7.50
CA VAL A 255 19.77 3.46 -7.66
C VAL A 255 20.22 2.28 -8.51
N TYR A 256 20.20 1.12 -7.93
CA TYR A 256 20.48 -0.13 -8.61
C TYR A 256 19.24 -0.61 -9.35
N ARG A 257 19.45 -1.30 -10.47
CA ARG A 257 18.40 -1.78 -11.34
C ARG A 257 18.62 -3.26 -11.65
N TYR A 258 17.55 -4.05 -11.56
CA TYR A 258 17.59 -5.48 -11.86
C TYR A 258 16.36 -5.86 -12.69
N ASP A 259 16.62 -6.42 -13.88
CA ASP A 259 15.59 -6.96 -14.76
C ASP A 259 15.20 -8.36 -14.25
N ILE A 260 14.00 -8.46 -13.73
CA ILE A 260 13.48 -9.69 -13.11
C ILE A 260 13.24 -10.77 -14.16
N LEU A 261 12.77 -10.39 -15.35
CA LEU A 261 12.44 -11.34 -16.42
C LEU A 261 13.71 -12.00 -16.98
N HIS A 262 14.72 -11.18 -17.26
CA HIS A 262 15.96 -11.64 -17.90
C HIS A 262 17.05 -12.05 -16.90
N ASP A 263 16.82 -11.83 -15.59
CA ASP A 263 17.75 -12.17 -14.53
C ASP A 263 19.12 -11.49 -14.69
N VAL A 264 19.10 -10.19 -14.93
CA VAL A 264 20.32 -9.41 -15.17
C VAL A 264 20.32 -8.09 -14.41
N HIS A 265 21.49 -7.73 -13.85
CA HIS A 265 21.72 -6.39 -13.34
C HIS A 265 21.90 -5.42 -14.49
N LEU A 266 21.15 -4.33 -14.46
CA LEU A 266 21.27 -3.23 -15.40
C LEU A 266 22.23 -2.18 -14.84
N GLU A 267 22.62 -1.23 -15.70
CA GLU A 267 23.43 -0.08 -15.29
C GLU A 267 22.70 0.72 -14.19
N SER A 268 23.42 1.04 -13.11
CA SER A 268 22.89 1.85 -12.02
C SER A 268 22.65 3.29 -12.45
N LEU A 269 21.71 3.97 -11.78
CA LEU A 269 21.52 5.41 -11.93
C LEU A 269 22.39 6.11 -10.88
N GLU A 270 23.49 6.67 -11.34
CA GLU A 270 24.38 7.44 -10.48
C GLU A 270 23.80 8.87 -10.29
N THR A 271 23.79 9.35 -9.05
CA THR A 271 23.30 10.70 -8.75
C THR A 271 24.41 11.74 -8.66
N ASP A 272 25.66 11.32 -8.75
CA ASP A 272 26.84 12.21 -8.65
C ASP A 272 26.92 13.25 -9.76
N GLU A 273 26.35 12.97 -10.94
CA GLU A 273 26.27 13.91 -12.06
C GLU A 273 25.37 15.12 -11.78
N TYR A 274 24.61 15.07 -10.69
CA TYR A 274 23.64 16.11 -10.29
C TYR A 274 24.04 16.84 -9.01
N GLU A 275 25.35 17.00 -8.77
CA GLU A 275 25.91 17.64 -7.57
C GLU A 275 25.36 19.05 -7.28
N ASP A 276 24.93 19.77 -8.31
CA ASP A 276 24.39 21.13 -8.17
C ASP A 276 23.15 21.19 -7.25
N PHE A 277 22.34 20.14 -7.23
CA PHE A 277 21.15 20.06 -6.36
C PHE A 277 21.10 18.81 -5.47
N LEU A 278 22.01 17.85 -5.67
CA LEU A 278 22.11 16.61 -4.89
C LEU A 278 23.52 16.40 -4.28
N PRO A 279 24.13 17.38 -3.59
CA PRO A 279 25.51 17.25 -3.12
C PRO A 279 25.65 16.17 -2.06
N SER A 280 26.57 15.23 -2.27
CA SER A 280 27.07 14.25 -1.27
C SER A 280 25.98 13.62 -0.39
N ARG A 281 24.97 12.99 -0.99
CA ARG A 281 23.80 12.49 -0.26
C ARG A 281 23.67 10.99 -0.37
N THR A 282 23.17 10.40 0.69
CA THR A 282 22.77 8.98 0.70
C THR A 282 21.33 8.87 0.26
N MET A 283 21.06 7.98 -0.68
CA MET A 283 19.71 7.63 -1.07
C MET A 283 19.03 6.83 0.04
N ILE A 284 17.84 7.24 0.44
CA ILE A 284 17.10 6.61 1.55
C ILE A 284 15.94 5.79 1.02
N SER A 285 15.19 6.29 0.05
CA SER A 285 14.06 5.55 -0.51
C SER A 285 13.81 5.89 -1.97
N CYS A 286 13.18 4.95 -2.66
CA CYS A 286 12.68 5.10 -4.02
C CYS A 286 11.25 4.57 -4.12
N GLU A 287 10.45 5.19 -4.99
CA GLU A 287 9.06 4.85 -5.26
C GLU A 287 8.75 5.19 -6.73
N VAL A 288 8.00 4.37 -7.44
CA VAL A 288 7.57 4.69 -8.81
C VAL A 288 6.10 5.12 -8.81
N ARG A 289 5.84 6.25 -9.48
CA ARG A 289 4.51 6.80 -9.78
C ARG A 289 4.52 7.42 -11.17
N ASP A 290 3.50 7.14 -11.99
CA ASP A 290 3.32 7.72 -13.32
C ASP A 290 4.61 7.67 -14.18
N SER A 291 5.24 6.49 -14.26
CA SER A 291 6.54 6.29 -14.94
C SER A 291 7.69 7.19 -14.46
N HIS A 292 7.58 7.74 -13.26
CA HIS A 292 8.65 8.50 -12.62
C HIS A 292 9.13 7.81 -11.35
N LEU A 293 10.43 7.66 -11.20
CA LEU A 293 11.05 7.19 -9.98
C LEU A 293 11.29 8.38 -9.06
N ILE A 294 10.59 8.43 -7.95
CA ILE A 294 10.77 9.44 -6.90
C ILE A 294 11.89 8.99 -5.98
N LEU A 295 12.87 9.84 -5.76
CA LEU A 295 14.03 9.60 -4.92
C LEU A 295 13.98 10.50 -3.70
N TYR A 296 14.16 9.91 -2.53
CA TYR A 296 14.41 10.64 -1.30
C TYR A 296 15.88 10.51 -0.91
N LEU A 297 16.58 11.64 -0.88
CA LEU A 297 17.99 11.72 -0.54
C LEU A 297 18.16 12.53 0.75
N ALA A 298 18.80 11.94 1.75
CA ALA A 298 19.09 12.64 3.00
C ALA A 298 20.57 12.97 3.12
N ASN A 299 20.84 14.15 3.68
CA ASN A 299 22.15 14.55 4.11
C ASN A 299 22.27 14.34 5.62
N GLU A 300 23.13 13.42 6.03
CA GLU A 300 23.36 13.10 7.45
C GLU A 300 23.74 14.32 8.31
N ALA A 301 24.46 15.28 7.71
CA ALA A 301 24.92 16.47 8.44
C ALA A 301 23.82 17.51 8.66
N LEU A 302 22.74 17.51 7.87
CA LEU A 302 21.73 18.57 7.90
C LEU A 302 20.35 18.11 8.35
N TYR A 303 20.12 16.82 8.55
CA TYR A 303 18.81 16.22 8.86
C TYR A 303 17.69 16.67 7.88
N LYS A 304 18.06 17.15 6.70
CA LYS A 304 17.13 17.60 5.67
C LYS A 304 17.23 16.70 4.46
N GLY A 305 16.09 16.16 4.06
CA GLY A 305 15.94 15.44 2.81
C GLY A 305 15.68 16.35 1.63
N THR A 306 16.04 15.86 0.46
CA THR A 306 15.68 16.46 -0.83
C THR A 306 14.98 15.39 -1.64
N TYR A 307 14.04 15.81 -2.47
CA TYR A 307 13.35 14.91 -3.38
C TYR A 307 13.75 15.22 -4.81
N ALA A 308 13.91 14.17 -5.60
CA ALA A 308 14.12 14.27 -7.04
C ALA A 308 13.22 13.25 -7.73
N SER A 309 12.94 13.45 -9.00
CA SER A 309 12.28 12.48 -9.85
C SER A 309 13.17 12.11 -11.02
N VAL A 310 13.11 10.86 -11.43
CA VAL A 310 13.69 10.35 -12.68
C VAL A 310 12.52 9.98 -13.58
N ASP A 311 12.39 10.63 -14.71
CA ASP A 311 11.50 10.21 -15.77
C ASP A 311 12.08 8.92 -16.38
N LEU A 312 11.36 7.79 -16.24
CA LEU A 312 11.87 6.48 -16.64
C LEU A 312 11.88 6.26 -18.16
N ASP A 313 11.16 7.07 -18.92
CA ASP A 313 11.15 7.00 -20.38
C ASP A 313 12.37 7.73 -20.97
N THR A 314 12.75 8.86 -20.38
CA THR A 314 13.86 9.72 -20.86
C THR A 314 15.12 9.60 -20.04
N MET A 315 15.06 9.01 -18.85
CA MET A 315 16.12 8.91 -17.84
C MET A 315 16.63 10.28 -17.35
N GLN A 316 15.80 11.31 -17.46
CA GLN A 316 16.14 12.65 -16.97
C GLN A 316 15.82 12.78 -15.48
N ILE A 317 16.77 13.32 -14.73
CA ILE A 317 16.59 13.63 -13.31
C ILE A 317 16.24 15.10 -13.15
N ALA A 318 15.23 15.39 -12.33
CA ALA A 318 14.81 16.73 -11.98
C ALA A 318 14.54 16.87 -10.47
N PRO A 319 14.83 18.04 -9.86
CA PRO A 319 14.49 18.28 -8.46
C PRO A 319 12.96 18.36 -8.30
N LEU A 320 12.44 17.74 -7.23
CA LEU A 320 11.05 17.84 -6.79
C LEU A 320 10.97 18.80 -5.61
N ASN A 321 10.45 20.02 -5.87
CA ASN A 321 10.41 21.11 -4.90
C ASN A 321 8.97 21.46 -4.49
N LEU A 322 8.12 20.46 -4.30
CA LEU A 322 6.74 20.65 -3.90
C LEU A 322 6.58 20.45 -2.39
N TYR A 323 6.44 21.56 -1.67
CA TYR A 323 6.32 21.56 -0.21
C TYR A 323 5.06 22.29 0.24
N ALA A 324 4.46 21.82 1.33
CA ALA A 324 3.38 22.47 2.04
C ALA A 324 3.82 22.88 3.44
N LYS A 325 3.10 23.82 4.07
CA LYS A 325 3.38 24.24 5.45
C LYS A 325 2.55 23.43 6.43
N GLU A 326 3.21 22.72 7.34
CA GLU A 326 2.60 22.05 8.47
C GLU A 326 3.28 22.52 9.75
N ASN A 327 2.54 23.12 10.68
CA ASN A 327 3.07 23.70 11.93
C ASN A 327 4.25 24.69 11.74
N GLY A 328 4.30 25.36 10.59
CA GLY A 328 5.35 26.32 10.25
C GLY A 328 6.58 25.73 9.56
N GLU A 329 6.67 24.40 9.48
CA GLU A 329 7.74 23.69 8.78
C GLU A 329 7.35 23.33 7.34
N ASP A 330 8.34 23.24 6.45
CA ASP A 330 8.14 22.73 5.10
C ASP A 330 8.12 21.20 5.13
N VAL A 331 6.99 20.61 4.69
CA VAL A 331 6.81 19.18 4.55
C VAL A 331 6.62 18.86 3.07
N PHE A 332 7.35 17.86 2.58
CA PHE A 332 7.22 17.41 1.20
C PHE A 332 5.79 16.91 0.91
N VAL A 333 5.27 17.28 -0.25
CA VAL A 333 3.94 16.88 -0.70
C VAL A 333 4.02 15.51 -1.35
N GLY A 334 3.84 14.45 -0.54
CA GLY A 334 3.85 13.07 -1.00
C GLY A 334 2.56 12.67 -1.71
N ILE A 335 2.67 11.76 -2.68
CA ILE A 335 1.53 11.18 -3.39
C ILE A 335 0.88 10.15 -2.47
N PHE A 336 -0.42 10.32 -2.21
CA PHE A 336 -1.23 9.36 -1.48
C PHE A 336 -1.87 8.32 -2.41
N ALA A 337 -2.42 8.80 -3.54
CA ALA A 337 -3.05 7.95 -4.55
C ALA A 337 -2.87 8.53 -5.95
N GLU A 338 -2.89 7.63 -6.93
CA GLU A 338 -2.72 7.96 -8.34
C GLU A 338 -4.05 7.74 -9.08
N GLY A 339 -4.49 8.76 -9.84
CA GLY A 339 -5.58 8.67 -10.81
C GLY A 339 -5.05 8.72 -12.25
N GLU A 340 -5.95 8.76 -13.21
CA GLU A 340 -5.57 8.84 -14.62
C GLU A 340 -4.78 10.13 -14.95
N LYS A 341 -5.27 11.28 -14.46
CA LYS A 341 -4.72 12.61 -14.78
C LYS A 341 -4.20 13.37 -13.59
N ASP A 342 -4.55 12.93 -12.40
CA ASP A 342 -4.34 13.65 -11.16
C ASP A 342 -3.71 12.75 -10.11
N PHE A 343 -2.95 13.35 -9.20
CA PHE A 343 -2.57 12.75 -7.95
C PHE A 343 -3.42 13.29 -6.81
N LEU A 344 -3.80 12.41 -5.89
CA LEU A 344 -4.27 12.77 -4.57
C LEU A 344 -3.03 12.92 -3.67
N VAL A 345 -2.80 14.12 -3.16
CA VAL A 345 -1.60 14.42 -2.38
C VAL A 345 -1.96 14.96 -1.00
N ARG A 346 -1.09 14.72 -0.02
CA ARG A 346 -1.24 15.24 1.32
C ARG A 346 -0.53 16.59 1.44
N VAL A 347 -1.24 17.63 1.88
CA VAL A 347 -0.69 18.98 2.07
C VAL A 347 -0.69 19.46 3.52
N GLY A 348 -1.16 18.67 4.46
CA GLY A 348 -1.18 19.01 5.88
C GLY A 348 -2.28 18.32 6.66
N LYS A 349 -2.75 18.98 7.70
CA LYS A 349 -3.86 18.53 8.54
C LYS A 349 -4.88 19.63 8.74
N PHE A 350 -6.12 19.25 8.94
CA PHE A 350 -7.20 20.16 9.36
C PHE A 350 -8.01 19.54 10.49
N THR A 351 -8.70 20.38 11.26
CA THR A 351 -9.55 19.94 12.36
C THR A 351 -11.01 20.13 11.96
N ARG A 352 -11.83 19.13 12.22
CA ARG A 352 -13.25 19.09 11.95
C ARG A 352 -14.02 18.75 13.22
N LYS A 353 -15.16 19.41 13.46
CA LYS A 353 -16.08 19.00 14.50
C LYS A 353 -16.91 17.82 14.01
N ARG A 354 -17.02 16.82 14.85
CA ARG A 354 -17.90 15.67 14.65
C ARG A 354 -18.93 15.58 15.75
N ASN A 355 -20.12 15.16 15.38
CA ASN A 355 -21.17 14.80 16.32
C ASN A 355 -21.19 13.29 16.51
N ASP A 356 -21.33 12.85 17.75
CA ASP A 356 -21.43 11.46 18.12
C ASP A 356 -22.35 11.30 19.33
N TYR A 357 -22.64 10.06 19.71
CA TYR A 357 -23.50 9.74 20.84
C TYR A 357 -22.72 8.94 21.88
N GLY A 358 -22.83 9.35 23.12
CA GLY A 358 -22.31 8.55 24.25
C GLY A 358 -23.00 7.19 24.38
N THR A 359 -22.42 6.31 25.16
CA THR A 359 -23.01 4.98 25.44
C THR A 359 -24.40 5.04 26.10
N ASP A 360 -24.74 6.18 26.65
CA ASP A 360 -26.06 6.51 27.24
C ASP A 360 -27.02 7.17 26.24
N GLY A 361 -26.60 7.33 24.98
CA GLY A 361 -27.36 8.00 23.93
C GLY A 361 -27.29 9.53 23.97
N THR A 362 -26.48 10.12 24.84
CA THR A 362 -26.32 11.58 24.92
C THR A 362 -25.48 12.09 23.74
N PRO A 363 -25.98 13.04 22.93
CA PRO A 363 -25.20 13.62 21.85
C PRO A 363 -24.06 14.47 22.39
N PHE A 364 -22.88 14.34 21.81
CA PHE A 364 -21.73 15.19 22.08
C PHE A 364 -21.00 15.56 20.80
N THR A 365 -20.24 16.66 20.86
CA THR A 365 -19.43 17.13 19.76
C THR A 365 -17.96 17.10 20.18
N TYR A 366 -17.09 16.57 19.31
CA TYR A 366 -15.65 16.56 19.53
C TYR A 366 -14.91 17.09 18.30
N GLU A 367 -13.66 17.49 18.51
CA GLU A 367 -12.77 17.91 17.42
C GLU A 367 -11.83 16.76 17.07
N GLN A 368 -11.74 16.46 15.79
CA GLN A 368 -10.85 15.43 15.25
C GLN A 368 -9.95 16.03 14.18
N SER A 369 -8.67 15.67 14.23
CA SER A 369 -7.69 16.03 13.21
C SER A 369 -7.73 15.02 12.06
N PHE A 370 -7.72 15.54 10.83
CA PHE A 370 -7.73 14.79 9.59
C PHE A 370 -6.51 15.17 8.74
N GLU A 371 -6.07 14.25 7.91
CA GLU A 371 -5.12 14.57 6.85
C GLU A 371 -5.82 15.44 5.79
N ASP A 372 -5.16 16.53 5.35
CA ASP A 372 -5.65 17.42 4.30
C ASP A 372 -5.17 16.91 2.95
N TYR A 373 -6.06 16.21 2.26
CA TYR A 373 -5.81 15.70 0.92
C TYR A 373 -6.39 16.64 -0.13
N VAL A 374 -5.63 16.87 -1.19
CA VAL A 374 -5.98 17.73 -2.32
C VAL A 374 -5.63 17.05 -3.63
N LEU A 375 -6.26 17.45 -4.72
CA LEU A 375 -5.85 17.01 -6.06
C LEU A 375 -4.82 17.97 -6.64
N ILE A 376 -3.91 17.39 -7.42
CA ILE A 376 -2.98 18.12 -8.28
C ILE A 376 -2.87 17.39 -9.61
N ARG A 377 -2.82 18.12 -10.71
CA ARG A 377 -2.52 17.56 -12.03
C ARG A 377 -1.13 16.91 -12.01
N LYS A 378 -0.96 15.75 -12.64
CA LYS A 378 0.33 15.07 -12.75
C LYS A 378 1.41 16.01 -13.33
N GLU A 379 1.08 16.73 -14.42
CA GLU A 379 1.99 17.72 -15.01
C GLU A 379 2.42 18.82 -14.02
N ASP A 380 1.51 19.33 -13.20
CA ASP A 380 1.83 20.35 -12.21
C ASP A 380 2.69 19.80 -11.07
N TYR A 381 2.43 18.55 -10.65
CA TYR A 381 3.23 17.87 -9.64
C TYR A 381 4.69 17.72 -10.09
N TRP A 382 4.92 17.16 -11.28
CA TRP A 382 6.28 16.95 -11.82
C TRP A 382 7.03 18.28 -12.09
N ASN A 383 6.30 19.33 -12.37
CA ASN A 383 6.87 20.68 -12.53
C ASN A 383 6.91 21.50 -11.22
N SER A 384 6.65 20.88 -10.06
CA SER A 384 6.62 21.53 -8.74
C SER A 384 5.72 22.77 -8.68
N ARG A 385 4.57 22.76 -9.36
CA ARG A 385 3.58 23.84 -9.39
C ARG A 385 2.44 23.52 -8.41
N PRO A 386 2.23 24.30 -7.33
CA PRO A 386 1.24 24.01 -6.30
C PRO A 386 -0.19 24.39 -6.70
N ASN A 387 -0.68 23.90 -7.83
CA ASN A 387 -2.02 24.16 -8.35
C ASN A 387 -3.03 23.14 -7.76
N TYR A 388 -3.37 23.31 -6.50
CA TYR A 388 -4.23 22.37 -5.77
C TYR A 388 -5.71 22.63 -5.99
N LEU A 389 -6.49 21.54 -6.15
CA LEU A 389 -7.95 21.53 -6.09
C LEU A 389 -8.40 20.85 -4.79
N ARG A 390 -9.21 21.56 -3.99
CA ARG A 390 -9.63 21.09 -2.68
C ARG A 390 -10.93 20.30 -2.77
N PHE A 391 -11.07 19.31 -1.91
CA PHE A 391 -12.30 18.55 -1.76
C PHE A 391 -13.30 19.28 -0.87
N LYS A 392 -14.58 19.11 -1.22
CA LYS A 392 -15.70 19.36 -0.34
C LYS A 392 -16.01 18.07 0.41
N TYR A 393 -15.82 18.08 1.70
CA TYR A 393 -16.11 16.93 2.55
C TYR A 393 -17.61 16.84 2.87
N TYR A 394 -18.09 15.60 3.02
CA TYR A 394 -19.43 15.35 3.55
C TYR A 394 -19.58 15.88 4.99
N GLU A 395 -20.81 16.26 5.36
CA GLU A 395 -21.18 16.76 6.70
C GLU A 395 -21.47 15.60 7.67
#